data_48ecf598e77ddecf60b06596b857051f
#
_entry.id   48ecf598e77ddecf60b06596b857051f
#
_cell.length_a   1.000
_cell.length_b   1.000
_cell.length_c   1.000
_cell.angle_alpha   90.00
_cell.angle_beta   90.00
_cell.angle_gamma   90.00
#
_symmetry.space_group_name_H-M   'P 1'
#
loop_
_entity.id
_entity.type
_entity.pdbx_description
1 polymer ?
#
loop_
_entity_poly.entity_id
_entity_poly.type
_entity_poly.pdbx_seq_one_letter_code
_entity_poly.pdbx_strand_id
1 'polypeptide(L)'
;MKLFPYGHATHPQWEMAAGLVLAQLRAHMALPEYASAPHLGLLYITDHYANHAQAILAHLSAELPEVTDWVGTVGVGIAANNVEYFDEPALSVMLCDIAPEHYRVFSGVAPLAQAGTTGSHFVPHTALLHADAQTPDVPELIAELAQRTASGYVFGGLAASRRDVVQFALNGDGNMAGQGKATGVFHGGLSGVAFDADVAMVSRVTQGCLPVAKAHTITSADNHVVLTLDNEPALDVLERDLQIDLTHTQPAIAKVRATLVGLSAENDASVKRTGEFDDAVLVRHIIGIDPAREAVAVAQPVDVGMRLTFCQRNAAAARADLTRICAEIREALEPEEMTADLAGVLSADTNINPHPARRMAGAIYVSCAGRGGPHFGGPSAEMHIVRRALGDVPLVGFFAGGEIAHQALHGYTGVLTVFTTEA
;
A
#
# COMPACT_ATOMS: atom_id res chain seq x y z
N MET A 1 10.63 -19.84 -4.75
CA MET A 1 9.17 -19.64 -4.87
C MET A 1 8.74 -19.88 -6.30
N LYS A 2 7.60 -20.54 -6.52
CA LYS A 2 6.92 -20.65 -7.82
C LYS A 2 5.94 -19.48 -8.00
N LEU A 3 5.30 -19.38 -9.17
CA LEU A 3 4.20 -18.44 -9.37
C LEU A 3 3.09 -18.68 -8.35
N PHE A 4 2.51 -17.61 -7.85
CA PHE A 4 1.42 -17.68 -6.88
C PHE A 4 0.10 -17.96 -7.60
N PRO A 5 -0.62 -19.05 -7.29
CA PRO A 5 -1.98 -19.27 -7.79
C PRO A 5 -2.88 -18.11 -7.39
N TYR A 6 -3.68 -17.63 -8.32
CA TYR A 6 -4.60 -16.52 -8.09
C TYR A 6 -5.94 -16.75 -8.78
N GLY A 7 -6.96 -16.08 -8.29
CA GLY A 7 -8.28 -16.10 -8.89
C GLY A 7 -9.09 -14.89 -8.46
N HIS A 8 -9.99 -14.44 -9.32
CA HIS A 8 -10.90 -13.35 -9.04
C HIS A 8 -12.21 -13.53 -9.77
N ALA A 9 -13.29 -13.04 -9.19
CA ALA A 9 -14.61 -13.09 -9.81
C ALA A 9 -15.52 -11.99 -9.27
N THR A 10 -16.48 -11.59 -10.10
CA THR A 10 -17.62 -10.77 -9.74
C THR A 10 -18.91 -11.58 -9.92
N HIS A 11 -19.80 -11.54 -8.97
CA HIS A 11 -21.12 -12.14 -9.04
C HIS A 11 -22.01 -11.60 -7.90
N PRO A 12 -23.33 -11.39 -8.09
CA PRO A 12 -24.22 -10.95 -7.02
C PRO A 12 -24.27 -11.89 -5.80
N GLN A 13 -24.08 -13.19 -6.01
CA GLN A 13 -24.02 -14.23 -4.97
C GLN A 13 -22.56 -14.58 -4.71
N TRP A 14 -22.11 -14.41 -3.46
CA TRP A 14 -20.72 -14.64 -3.10
C TRP A 14 -20.29 -16.11 -3.27
N GLU A 15 -21.20 -17.06 -3.08
CA GLU A 15 -20.93 -18.50 -3.26
C GLU A 15 -20.51 -18.82 -4.70
N MET A 16 -21.19 -18.18 -5.67
CA MET A 16 -20.87 -18.35 -7.09
C MET A 16 -19.52 -17.71 -7.43
N ALA A 17 -19.25 -16.52 -6.90
CA ALA A 17 -17.95 -15.86 -7.07
C ALA A 17 -16.82 -16.69 -6.45
N ALA A 18 -17.00 -17.20 -5.23
CA ALA A 18 -16.04 -18.07 -4.55
C ALA A 18 -15.78 -19.36 -5.35
N GLY A 19 -16.84 -20.01 -5.87
CA GLY A 19 -16.71 -21.18 -6.73
C GLY A 19 -15.90 -20.93 -8.01
N LEU A 20 -16.10 -19.77 -8.65
CA LEU A 20 -15.31 -19.36 -9.83
C LEU A 20 -13.84 -19.12 -9.47
N VAL A 21 -13.58 -18.49 -8.33
CA VAL A 21 -12.21 -18.28 -7.84
C VAL A 21 -11.53 -19.61 -7.51
N LEU A 22 -12.21 -20.51 -6.81
CA LEU A 22 -11.70 -21.84 -6.48
C LEU A 22 -11.34 -22.64 -7.74
N ALA A 23 -12.17 -22.55 -8.79
CA ALA A 23 -11.87 -23.21 -10.06
C ALA A 23 -10.57 -22.66 -10.71
N GLN A 24 -10.36 -21.36 -10.67
CA GLN A 24 -9.13 -20.72 -11.19
C GLN A 24 -7.91 -21.12 -10.36
N LEU A 25 -8.01 -21.09 -9.03
CA LEU A 25 -6.93 -21.51 -8.12
C LEU A 25 -6.50 -22.94 -8.37
N ARG A 26 -7.46 -23.87 -8.40
CA ARG A 26 -7.19 -25.29 -8.68
C ARG A 26 -6.59 -25.52 -10.06
N ALA A 27 -7.03 -24.76 -11.06
CA ALA A 27 -6.46 -24.82 -12.41
C ALA A 27 -4.97 -24.36 -12.40
N HIS A 28 -4.64 -23.26 -11.71
CA HIS A 28 -3.25 -22.83 -11.55
C HIS A 28 -2.42 -23.84 -10.77
N MET A 29 -2.90 -24.33 -9.64
CA MET A 29 -2.17 -25.31 -8.81
C MET A 29 -1.89 -26.63 -9.54
N ALA A 30 -2.61 -26.95 -10.59
CA ALA A 30 -2.36 -28.11 -11.46
C ALA A 30 -1.23 -27.87 -12.49
N LEU A 31 -0.80 -26.64 -12.68
CA LEU A 31 0.28 -26.27 -13.62
C LEU A 31 1.65 -26.30 -12.93
N PRO A 32 2.70 -26.82 -13.60
CA PRO A 32 4.03 -27.02 -12.97
C PRO A 32 4.74 -25.73 -12.56
N GLU A 33 4.44 -24.60 -13.22
CA GLU A 33 5.02 -23.29 -12.92
C GLU A 33 4.42 -22.63 -11.68
N TYR A 34 3.23 -23.04 -11.23
CA TYR A 34 2.56 -22.51 -10.05
C TYR A 34 2.83 -23.36 -8.79
N ALA A 35 2.68 -22.74 -7.64
CA ALA A 35 2.69 -23.45 -6.36
C ALA A 35 1.53 -24.46 -6.28
N SER A 36 1.84 -25.68 -5.85
CA SER A 36 0.85 -26.78 -5.76
C SER A 36 0.32 -27.01 -4.35
N ALA A 37 1.00 -26.48 -3.33
CA ALA A 37 0.61 -26.64 -1.91
C ALA A 37 0.97 -25.38 -1.11
N PRO A 38 0.38 -24.21 -1.43
CA PRO A 38 0.61 -22.97 -0.68
C PRO A 38 -0.10 -23.01 0.67
N HIS A 39 0.48 -22.37 1.68
CA HIS A 39 -0.07 -22.31 3.04
C HIS A 39 -0.69 -20.97 3.41
N LEU A 40 -0.30 -19.89 2.75
CA LEU A 40 -0.77 -18.52 3.02
C LEU A 40 -1.69 -18.04 1.89
N GLY A 41 -2.91 -17.62 2.24
CA GLY A 41 -3.88 -17.02 1.34
C GLY A 41 -4.07 -15.52 1.61
N LEU A 42 -4.07 -14.73 0.53
CA LEU A 42 -4.47 -13.33 0.55
C LEU A 42 -5.88 -13.22 -0.01
N LEU A 43 -6.79 -12.62 0.76
CA LEU A 43 -8.22 -12.49 0.41
C LEU A 43 -8.63 -11.02 0.44
N TYR A 44 -9.04 -10.48 -0.70
CA TYR A 44 -9.62 -9.16 -0.80
C TYR A 44 -11.04 -9.22 -1.34
N ILE A 45 -11.95 -8.50 -0.70
CA ILE A 45 -13.37 -8.44 -1.09
C ILE A 45 -13.81 -7.01 -1.28
N THR A 46 -14.78 -6.76 -2.15
CA THR A 46 -15.47 -5.46 -2.18
C THR A 46 -16.45 -5.36 -1.02
N ASP A 47 -16.80 -4.14 -0.64
CA ASP A 47 -17.72 -3.86 0.48
C ASP A 47 -19.13 -4.43 0.28
N HIS A 48 -19.49 -4.85 -0.94
CA HIS A 48 -20.72 -5.60 -1.22
C HIS A 48 -20.77 -6.93 -0.47
N TYR A 49 -19.60 -7.54 -0.21
CA TYR A 49 -19.50 -8.82 0.49
C TYR A 49 -19.11 -8.71 1.98
N ALA A 50 -18.97 -7.48 2.52
CA ALA A 50 -18.52 -7.27 3.90
C ALA A 50 -19.34 -8.10 4.93
N ASN A 51 -20.67 -8.14 4.78
CA ASN A 51 -21.56 -8.90 5.67
C ASN A 51 -21.43 -10.43 5.50
N HIS A 52 -20.74 -10.90 4.48
CA HIS A 52 -20.51 -12.33 4.20
C HIS A 52 -19.06 -12.75 4.48
N ALA A 53 -18.22 -11.86 5.00
CA ALA A 53 -16.79 -12.09 5.20
C ALA A 53 -16.48 -13.40 5.92
N GLN A 54 -17.16 -13.67 7.04
CA GLN A 54 -16.97 -14.91 7.81
C GLN A 54 -17.36 -16.16 7.01
N ALA A 55 -18.46 -16.09 6.26
CA ALA A 55 -18.93 -17.22 5.45
C ALA A 55 -17.99 -17.50 4.27
N ILE A 56 -17.49 -16.45 3.62
CA ILE A 56 -16.50 -16.54 2.53
C ILE A 56 -15.21 -17.17 3.04
N LEU A 57 -14.65 -16.67 4.15
CA LEU A 57 -13.43 -17.23 4.74
C LEU A 57 -13.61 -18.70 5.12
N ALA A 58 -14.71 -19.04 5.79
CA ALA A 58 -15.01 -20.42 6.19
C ALA A 58 -15.15 -21.37 4.97
N HIS A 59 -15.80 -20.89 3.90
CA HIS A 59 -15.96 -21.65 2.66
C HIS A 59 -14.60 -21.88 1.96
N LEU A 60 -13.80 -20.85 1.80
CA LEU A 60 -12.47 -20.97 1.18
C LEU A 60 -11.54 -21.88 1.99
N SER A 61 -11.52 -21.75 3.31
CA SER A 61 -10.72 -22.61 4.19
C SER A 61 -11.17 -24.08 4.15
N ALA A 62 -12.47 -24.36 4.00
CA ALA A 62 -12.99 -25.71 3.85
C ALA A 62 -12.65 -26.35 2.50
N GLU A 63 -12.64 -25.55 1.43
CA GLU A 63 -12.35 -26.01 0.06
C GLU A 63 -10.84 -26.10 -0.26
N LEU A 64 -10.01 -25.38 0.51
CA LEU A 64 -8.54 -25.32 0.39
C LEU A 64 -7.90 -25.63 1.76
N PRO A 65 -8.02 -26.87 2.28
CA PRO A 65 -7.53 -27.22 3.62
C PRO A 65 -6.01 -27.13 3.75
N GLU A 66 -5.25 -27.14 2.66
CA GLU A 66 -3.81 -26.90 2.62
C GLU A 66 -3.44 -25.46 2.94
N VAL A 67 -4.34 -24.48 2.70
CA VAL A 67 -4.14 -23.07 3.04
C VAL A 67 -4.59 -22.84 4.47
N THR A 68 -3.67 -22.92 5.40
CA THR A 68 -3.93 -22.83 6.85
C THR A 68 -4.07 -21.40 7.33
N ASP A 69 -3.42 -20.45 6.64
CA ASP A 69 -3.28 -19.07 7.06
C ASP A 69 -3.90 -18.13 6.03
N TRP A 70 -4.73 -17.19 6.52
CA TRP A 70 -5.43 -16.24 5.66
C TRP A 70 -5.26 -14.81 6.19
N VAL A 71 -4.94 -13.89 5.30
CA VAL A 71 -4.92 -12.45 5.58
C VAL A 71 -5.59 -11.66 4.47
N GLY A 72 -6.05 -10.45 4.78
CA GLY A 72 -6.68 -9.60 3.79
C GLY A 72 -7.65 -8.60 4.40
N THR A 73 -8.43 -7.95 3.55
CA THR A 73 -9.37 -6.93 4.00
C THR A 73 -10.45 -6.64 2.97
N VAL A 74 -11.41 -5.81 3.37
CA VAL A 74 -12.40 -5.18 2.49
C VAL A 74 -11.84 -3.91 1.86
N GLY A 75 -12.16 -3.68 0.60
CA GLY A 75 -11.95 -2.40 -0.09
C GLY A 75 -13.25 -1.86 -0.69
N VAL A 76 -13.34 -0.57 -0.96
CA VAL A 76 -14.43 0.00 -1.80
C VAL A 76 -14.33 -0.52 -3.24
N GLY A 77 -13.19 -1.02 -3.61
CA GLY A 77 -12.87 -1.77 -4.80
C GLY A 77 -11.68 -2.67 -4.55
N ILE A 78 -11.47 -3.65 -5.43
CA ILE A 78 -10.33 -4.56 -5.41
C ILE A 78 -9.64 -4.61 -6.77
N ALA A 79 -8.35 -4.93 -6.76
CA ALA A 79 -7.54 -5.12 -7.95
C ALA A 79 -7.16 -6.59 -8.12
N ALA A 80 -7.16 -7.08 -9.34
CA ALA A 80 -6.70 -8.43 -9.65
C ALA A 80 -6.14 -8.48 -11.07
N ASN A 81 -4.88 -8.84 -11.24
CA ASN A 81 -4.19 -8.89 -12.53
C ASN A 81 -4.37 -7.62 -13.38
N ASN A 82 -5.33 -7.64 -14.29
CA ASN A 82 -5.61 -6.56 -15.24
C ASN A 82 -7.02 -5.97 -15.07
N VAL A 83 -7.67 -6.24 -13.94
CA VAL A 83 -9.05 -5.80 -13.66
C VAL A 83 -9.13 -5.06 -12.34
N GLU A 84 -9.92 -4.00 -12.32
CA GLU A 84 -10.36 -3.28 -11.14
C GLU A 84 -11.87 -3.48 -10.99
N TYR A 85 -12.30 -3.92 -9.81
CA TYR A 85 -13.70 -4.07 -9.48
C TYR A 85 -14.13 -2.93 -8.55
N PHE A 86 -14.98 -2.04 -9.05
CA PHE A 86 -15.57 -0.95 -8.29
C PHE A 86 -17.09 -0.99 -8.41
N ASP A 87 -17.76 -0.65 -7.31
CA ASP A 87 -19.23 -0.57 -7.26
C ASP A 87 -19.94 -1.87 -7.68
N GLU A 88 -19.24 -2.99 -7.56
CA GLU A 88 -19.75 -4.31 -7.87
C GLU A 88 -19.27 -5.36 -6.86
N PRO A 89 -20.09 -6.41 -6.61
CA PRO A 89 -19.70 -7.49 -5.71
C PRO A 89 -18.60 -8.34 -6.32
N ALA A 90 -17.41 -8.34 -5.71
CA ALA A 90 -16.26 -9.11 -6.20
C ALA A 90 -15.36 -9.59 -5.07
N LEU A 91 -14.61 -10.65 -5.35
CA LEU A 91 -13.51 -11.11 -4.50
C LEU A 91 -12.30 -11.51 -5.35
N SER A 92 -11.11 -11.38 -4.76
CA SER A 92 -9.86 -11.88 -5.32
C SER A 92 -9.06 -12.61 -4.26
N VAL A 93 -8.38 -13.67 -4.69
CA VAL A 93 -7.54 -14.52 -3.85
C VAL A 93 -6.21 -14.75 -4.54
N MET A 94 -5.12 -14.71 -3.78
CA MET A 94 -3.79 -15.16 -4.21
C MET A 94 -3.21 -16.06 -3.13
N LEU A 95 -2.62 -17.19 -3.54
CA LEU A 95 -2.03 -18.17 -2.64
C LEU A 95 -0.50 -18.09 -2.73
N CYS A 96 0.15 -17.70 -1.64
CA CYS A 96 1.59 -17.43 -1.62
C CYS A 96 2.41 -18.69 -1.39
N ASP A 97 3.40 -18.94 -2.24
CA ASP A 97 4.39 -20.02 -2.12
C ASP A 97 5.52 -19.61 -1.14
N ILE A 98 5.14 -19.43 0.12
CA ILE A 98 6.05 -19.04 1.20
C ILE A 98 5.93 -20.11 2.29
N ALA A 99 7.08 -20.64 2.71
CA ALA A 99 7.08 -21.67 3.75
C ALA A 99 6.63 -21.09 5.12
N PRO A 100 5.91 -21.85 5.94
CA PRO A 100 5.34 -21.34 7.20
C PRO A 100 6.35 -20.77 8.20
N GLU A 101 7.60 -21.19 8.14
CA GLU A 101 8.70 -20.64 8.95
C GLU A 101 9.06 -19.20 8.61
N HIS A 102 8.79 -18.74 7.38
CA HIS A 102 9.21 -17.42 6.85
C HIS A 102 8.14 -16.34 6.96
N TYR A 103 6.99 -16.63 7.56
CA TYR A 103 5.96 -15.61 7.82
C TYR A 103 5.25 -15.80 9.16
N ARG A 104 4.59 -14.76 9.64
CA ARG A 104 3.69 -14.80 10.81
C ARG A 104 2.48 -13.90 10.56
N VAL A 105 1.30 -14.49 10.64
CA VAL A 105 0.03 -13.75 10.67
C VAL A 105 -0.15 -13.12 12.05
N PHE A 106 -0.63 -11.88 12.08
CA PHE A 106 -0.89 -11.14 13.32
C PHE A 106 -2.21 -10.36 13.26
N SER A 107 -2.74 -10.06 14.43
CA SER A 107 -3.95 -9.24 14.60
C SER A 107 -3.96 -8.57 15.97
N GLY A 108 -5.00 -7.80 16.29
CA GLY A 108 -5.17 -7.19 17.60
C GLY A 108 -5.24 -8.20 18.76
N VAL A 109 -5.68 -9.45 18.51
CA VAL A 109 -5.70 -10.52 19.53
C VAL A 109 -4.41 -11.35 19.58
N ALA A 110 -3.61 -11.29 18.52
CA ALA A 110 -2.31 -11.95 18.43
C ALA A 110 -1.32 -10.99 17.76
N PRO A 111 -0.84 -9.97 18.48
CA PRO A 111 0.03 -8.95 17.93
C PRO A 111 1.41 -9.52 17.57
N LEU A 112 2.05 -8.91 16.59
CA LEU A 112 3.42 -9.26 16.21
C LEU A 112 4.36 -9.06 17.40
N ALA A 113 5.11 -10.11 17.75
CA ALA A 113 6.10 -10.03 18.82
C ALA A 113 7.23 -9.06 18.48
N GLN A 114 7.80 -8.40 19.50
CA GLN A 114 8.99 -7.58 19.28
C GLN A 114 10.18 -8.45 18.87
N ALA A 115 10.99 -7.95 17.96
CA ALA A 115 12.24 -8.60 17.56
C ALA A 115 13.13 -8.82 18.80
N GLY A 116 13.64 -10.06 18.97
CA GLY A 116 14.51 -10.40 20.12
C GLY A 116 13.81 -10.89 21.37
N THR A 117 12.47 -11.11 21.36
CA THR A 117 11.80 -11.81 22.45
C THR A 117 12.29 -13.26 22.54
N THR A 118 12.78 -13.65 23.72
CA THR A 118 13.36 -14.98 23.98
C THR A 118 12.38 -16.10 23.60
N GLY A 119 12.81 -16.94 22.64
CA GLY A 119 12.11 -18.15 22.22
C GLY A 119 11.54 -18.18 20.81
N SER A 120 11.56 -17.06 20.08
CA SER A 120 11.16 -17.05 18.65
C SER A 120 12.40 -16.99 17.75
N HIS A 121 12.57 -17.95 16.86
CA HIS A 121 13.57 -17.90 15.80
C HIS A 121 13.16 -17.00 14.63
N PHE A 122 11.88 -16.59 14.55
CA PHE A 122 11.34 -15.71 13.52
C PHE A 122 11.67 -14.25 13.85
N VAL A 123 12.33 -13.58 12.92
CA VAL A 123 12.67 -12.14 12.99
C VAL A 123 11.92 -11.44 11.87
N PRO A 124 10.87 -10.64 12.17
CA PRO A 124 10.14 -9.94 11.14
C PRO A 124 11.06 -8.94 10.44
N HIS A 125 11.18 -9.03 9.12
CA HIS A 125 11.93 -8.09 8.29
C HIS A 125 11.03 -6.98 7.75
N THR A 126 9.86 -7.35 7.23
CA THR A 126 8.82 -6.42 6.75
C THR A 126 7.42 -6.99 7.04
N ALA A 127 6.38 -6.18 6.86
CA ALA A 127 5.02 -6.65 7.05
C ALA A 127 4.01 -5.99 6.11
N LEU A 128 3.04 -6.80 5.64
CA LEU A 128 1.80 -6.33 5.02
C LEU A 128 0.80 -6.00 6.11
N LEU A 129 0.20 -4.81 6.05
CA LEU A 129 -0.73 -4.28 7.03
C LEU A 129 -2.11 -3.99 6.43
N HIS A 130 -3.13 -4.38 7.17
CA HIS A 130 -4.49 -3.90 6.99
C HIS A 130 -4.92 -3.22 8.30
N ALA A 131 -5.49 -2.02 8.21
CA ALA A 131 -5.91 -1.27 9.38
C ALA A 131 -7.30 -0.67 9.18
N ASP A 132 -8.05 -0.52 10.28
CA ASP A 132 -9.31 0.22 10.28
C ASP A 132 -9.02 1.69 10.57
N ALA A 133 -9.47 2.58 9.68
CA ALA A 133 -9.29 4.03 9.82
C ALA A 133 -9.96 4.62 11.08
N GLN A 134 -10.92 3.93 11.68
CA GLN A 134 -11.60 4.35 12.91
C GLN A 134 -10.83 3.95 14.18
N THR A 135 -9.75 3.18 14.05
CA THR A 135 -8.89 2.84 15.17
C THR A 135 -8.18 4.10 15.66
N PRO A 136 -8.21 4.41 16.97
CA PRO A 136 -7.45 5.53 17.52
C PRO A 136 -5.95 5.37 17.22
N ASP A 137 -5.27 6.48 16.98
CA ASP A 137 -3.82 6.59 16.85
C ASP A 137 -3.21 5.64 15.78
N VAL A 138 -3.94 5.43 14.66
CA VAL A 138 -3.49 4.55 13.56
C VAL A 138 -2.09 4.91 13.05
N PRO A 139 -1.72 6.17 12.82
CA PRO A 139 -0.37 6.53 12.36
C PRO A 139 0.72 6.07 13.34
N GLU A 140 0.49 6.25 14.64
CA GLU A 140 1.40 5.86 15.71
C GLU A 140 1.53 4.34 15.78
N LEU A 141 0.42 3.61 15.66
CA LEU A 141 0.41 2.15 15.63
C LEU A 141 1.15 1.59 14.41
N ILE A 142 1.03 2.24 13.25
CA ILE A 142 1.80 1.89 12.03
C ILE A 142 3.30 2.08 12.28
N ALA A 143 3.69 3.23 12.84
CA ALA A 143 5.08 3.53 13.16
C ALA A 143 5.66 2.56 14.22
N GLU A 144 4.89 2.24 15.27
CA GLU A 144 5.28 1.24 16.26
C GLU A 144 5.47 -0.14 15.63
N LEU A 145 4.57 -0.56 14.74
CA LEU A 145 4.68 -1.86 14.08
C LEU A 145 5.87 -1.91 13.12
N ALA A 146 6.16 -0.83 12.41
CA ALA A 146 7.36 -0.73 11.59
C ALA A 146 8.64 -0.89 12.41
N GLN A 147 8.69 -0.31 13.63
CA GLN A 147 9.82 -0.48 14.56
C GLN A 147 9.99 -1.92 15.06
N ARG A 148 8.98 -2.77 14.93
CA ARG A 148 9.06 -4.20 15.25
C ARG A 148 9.66 -5.03 14.11
N THR A 149 9.87 -4.45 12.94
CA THR A 149 10.50 -5.08 11.77
C THR A 149 11.98 -4.66 11.66
N ALA A 150 12.82 -5.56 11.19
CA ALA A 150 14.25 -5.29 11.06
C ALA A 150 14.59 -4.23 9.99
N SER A 151 13.78 -4.12 8.94
CA SER A 151 13.96 -3.11 7.89
C SER A 151 13.35 -1.75 8.26
N GLY A 152 12.47 -1.69 9.27
CA GLY A 152 11.64 -0.52 9.53
C GLY A 152 10.61 -0.24 8.43
N TYR A 153 10.39 -1.18 7.51
CA TYR A 153 9.49 -1.03 6.38
C TYR A 153 8.22 -1.87 6.55
N VAL A 154 7.08 -1.23 6.42
CA VAL A 154 5.78 -1.89 6.32
C VAL A 154 5.01 -1.34 5.13
N PHE A 155 4.10 -2.13 4.56
CA PHE A 155 3.28 -1.74 3.41
C PHE A 155 1.86 -2.26 3.58
N GLY A 156 0.91 -1.67 2.88
CA GLY A 156 -0.49 -2.05 2.98
C GLY A 156 -1.42 -0.85 2.90
N GLY A 157 -2.52 -0.87 3.65
CA GLY A 157 -3.46 0.26 3.63
C GLY A 157 -4.61 0.16 4.62
N LEU A 158 -5.33 1.27 4.72
CA LEU A 158 -6.56 1.35 5.49
C LEU A 158 -7.69 0.67 4.73
N ALA A 159 -8.35 -0.25 5.38
CA ALA A 159 -9.57 -0.85 4.89
C ALA A 159 -10.60 0.25 4.58
N ALA A 160 -11.22 0.19 3.42
CA ALA A 160 -12.20 1.18 2.99
C ALA A 160 -13.51 0.50 2.63
N SER A 161 -14.60 0.90 3.26
CA SER A 161 -15.91 0.32 3.07
C SER A 161 -17.01 1.35 3.30
N ARG A 162 -18.04 1.32 2.48
CA ARG A 162 -19.30 2.06 2.70
C ARG A 162 -20.25 1.32 3.65
N ARG A 163 -19.84 0.13 4.08
CA ARG A 163 -20.55 -0.77 5.01
C ARG A 163 -19.61 -1.10 6.18
N ASP A 164 -19.65 -2.33 6.66
CA ASP A 164 -18.75 -2.79 7.71
C ASP A 164 -17.31 -2.88 7.21
N VAL A 165 -16.38 -2.41 8.03
CA VAL A 165 -14.95 -2.59 7.82
C VAL A 165 -14.56 -3.94 8.42
N VAL A 166 -14.00 -4.81 7.59
CA VAL A 166 -13.57 -6.16 8.01
C VAL A 166 -12.14 -6.43 7.58
N GLN A 167 -11.43 -7.19 8.40
CA GLN A 167 -10.08 -7.66 8.15
C GLN A 167 -10.04 -9.18 8.32
N PHE A 168 -9.24 -9.85 7.50
CA PHE A 168 -9.00 -11.29 7.60
C PHE A 168 -7.63 -11.54 8.23
N ALA A 169 -7.56 -12.37 9.27
CA ALA A 169 -6.32 -12.85 9.89
C ALA A 169 -6.59 -14.19 10.55
N LEU A 170 -6.61 -15.27 9.77
CA LEU A 170 -6.78 -16.62 10.24
C LEU A 170 -5.43 -17.35 10.23
N ASN A 171 -5.11 -17.95 11.35
CA ASN A 171 -3.97 -18.82 11.51
C ASN A 171 -4.46 -20.18 12.04
N GLY A 172 -4.45 -21.19 11.17
CA GLY A 172 -4.96 -22.51 11.48
C GLY A 172 -3.99 -23.42 12.23
N ASP A 173 -2.70 -23.10 12.28
CA ASP A 173 -1.64 -23.94 12.88
C ASP A 173 -1.20 -23.47 14.28
N GLY A 174 -1.79 -22.43 14.82
CA GLY A 174 -1.45 -21.89 16.14
C GLY A 174 -0.16 -21.08 16.20
N ASN A 175 0.43 -20.67 15.07
CA ASN A 175 1.60 -19.78 15.03
C ASN A 175 1.34 -18.40 15.64
N MET A 176 0.10 -18.06 15.89
CA MET A 176 -0.28 -16.84 16.58
C MET A 176 -0.23 -17.04 18.08
N ALA A 177 0.87 -16.67 18.71
CA ALA A 177 0.98 -16.62 20.16
C ALA A 177 0.33 -15.33 20.67
N GLY A 178 -0.88 -15.42 21.21
CA GLY A 178 -1.60 -14.27 21.75
C GLY A 178 -2.69 -14.70 22.74
N GLN A 179 -3.33 -13.74 23.37
CA GLN A 179 -4.46 -14.02 24.26
C GLN A 179 -5.74 -14.15 23.45
N GLY A 180 -6.35 -15.31 23.46
CA GLY A 180 -7.62 -15.62 22.77
C GLY A 180 -7.44 -16.39 21.47
N LYS A 181 -8.56 -16.81 20.89
CA LYS A 181 -8.60 -17.45 19.57
C LYS A 181 -8.79 -16.36 18.51
N ALA A 182 -7.92 -16.35 17.51
CA ALA A 182 -8.19 -15.60 16.30
C ALA A 182 -9.43 -16.20 15.61
N THR A 183 -10.47 -15.39 15.41
CA THR A 183 -11.70 -15.85 14.75
C THR A 183 -11.57 -15.84 13.23
N GLY A 184 -10.48 -15.29 12.71
CA GLY A 184 -10.24 -15.13 11.29
C GLY A 184 -10.81 -13.85 10.68
N VAL A 185 -11.87 -13.29 11.24
CA VAL A 185 -12.47 -12.02 10.81
C VAL A 185 -12.49 -11.04 11.97
N PHE A 186 -11.98 -9.83 11.75
CA PHE A 186 -11.81 -8.76 12.75
C PHE A 186 -12.46 -7.47 12.30
N HIS A 187 -12.89 -6.69 13.29
CA HIS A 187 -13.36 -5.31 13.16
C HIS A 187 -12.48 -4.42 14.03
N GLY A 188 -12.02 -3.30 13.49
CA GLY A 188 -11.10 -2.39 14.18
C GLY A 188 -9.67 -2.92 14.30
N GLY A 189 -8.77 -2.07 14.76
CA GLY A 189 -7.37 -2.40 14.97
C GLY A 189 -6.56 -2.60 13.68
N LEU A 190 -5.46 -3.32 13.83
CA LEU A 190 -4.53 -3.68 12.75
C LEU A 190 -4.40 -5.19 12.67
N SER A 191 -4.30 -5.70 11.45
CA SER A 191 -3.98 -7.10 11.17
C SER A 191 -3.05 -7.21 9.95
N GLY A 192 -2.48 -8.39 9.72
CA GLY A 192 -1.63 -8.58 8.55
C GLY A 192 -0.73 -9.79 8.66
N VAL A 193 0.33 -9.78 7.87
CA VAL A 193 1.36 -10.81 7.86
C VAL A 193 2.74 -10.18 7.80
N ALA A 194 3.62 -10.62 8.70
CA ALA A 194 5.04 -10.27 8.69
C ALA A 194 5.84 -11.35 7.98
N PHE A 195 6.89 -10.94 7.29
CA PHE A 195 7.82 -11.80 6.57
C PHE A 195 9.23 -11.61 7.11
N ASP A 196 10.04 -12.65 7.13
CA ASP A 196 11.46 -12.56 7.44
C ASP A 196 12.29 -12.13 6.23
N ALA A 197 13.61 -12.07 6.39
CA ALA A 197 14.55 -11.61 5.35
C ALA A 197 14.69 -12.59 4.17
N ASP A 198 14.29 -13.85 4.32
CA ASP A 198 14.37 -14.86 3.27
C ASP A 198 13.24 -14.71 2.23
N VAL A 199 12.17 -13.97 2.58
CA VAL A 199 11.13 -13.60 1.62
C VAL A 199 11.53 -12.36 0.85
N ALA A 200 12.17 -12.56 -0.31
CA ALA A 200 12.61 -11.47 -1.16
C ALA A 200 11.45 -10.73 -1.82
N MET A 201 11.43 -9.40 -1.68
CA MET A 201 10.43 -8.54 -2.30
C MET A 201 10.99 -7.18 -2.68
N VAL A 202 10.36 -6.55 -3.67
CA VAL A 202 10.64 -5.17 -4.10
C VAL A 202 9.36 -4.37 -3.99
N SER A 203 9.40 -3.28 -3.24
CA SER A 203 8.24 -2.39 -3.05
C SER A 203 8.56 -0.99 -3.58
N ARG A 204 7.57 -0.36 -4.22
CA ARG A 204 7.66 1.01 -4.71
C ARG A 204 6.35 1.75 -4.46
N VAL A 205 6.49 3.04 -4.18
CA VAL A 205 5.36 3.97 -3.99
C VAL A 205 5.20 4.81 -5.24
N THR A 206 3.97 4.94 -5.75
CA THR A 206 3.62 5.84 -6.86
C THR A 206 2.77 6.99 -6.36
N GLN A 207 3.09 8.19 -6.82
CA GLN A 207 2.39 9.43 -6.51
C GLN A 207 1.50 9.87 -7.67
N GLY A 208 0.45 10.63 -7.35
CA GLY A 208 -0.51 11.11 -8.35
C GLY A 208 -0.75 12.62 -8.31
N CYS A 209 0.09 13.35 -7.58
CA CYS A 209 -0.05 14.79 -7.39
C CYS A 209 1.15 15.54 -7.98
N LEU A 210 0.86 16.70 -8.60
CA LEU A 210 1.88 17.62 -9.10
C LEU A 210 1.91 18.89 -8.26
N PRO A 211 3.11 19.40 -7.91
CA PRO A 211 3.26 20.75 -7.39
C PRO A 211 2.64 21.80 -8.32
N VAL A 212 1.91 22.76 -7.75
CA VAL A 212 1.38 23.92 -8.49
C VAL A 212 2.21 25.18 -8.24
N ALA A 213 3.07 25.14 -7.22
CA ALA A 213 3.97 26.21 -6.84
C ALA A 213 5.29 25.64 -6.27
N LYS A 214 6.22 26.52 -5.91
CA LYS A 214 7.45 26.11 -5.21
C LYS A 214 7.16 25.62 -3.79
N ALA A 215 8.10 24.87 -3.22
CA ALA A 215 8.05 24.50 -1.82
C ALA A 215 8.38 25.69 -0.90
N HIS A 216 7.60 25.83 0.17
CA HIS A 216 7.76 26.81 1.23
C HIS A 216 8.22 26.17 2.52
N THR A 217 8.89 26.91 3.40
CA THR A 217 9.22 26.46 4.75
C THR A 217 8.13 26.93 5.72
N ILE A 218 7.61 26.03 6.54
CA ILE A 218 6.71 26.40 7.64
C ILE A 218 7.54 27.12 8.70
N THR A 219 7.26 28.40 8.90
CA THR A 219 8.00 29.24 9.86
C THR A 219 7.24 29.49 11.15
N SER A 220 5.92 29.27 11.16
CA SER A 220 5.09 29.26 12.37
C SER A 220 3.89 28.32 12.17
N ALA A 221 3.58 27.52 13.17
CA ALA A 221 2.47 26.57 13.16
C ALA A 221 1.85 26.39 14.56
N ASP A 222 0.61 25.93 14.59
CA ASP A 222 -0.14 25.58 15.79
C ASP A 222 -0.92 24.29 15.49
N ASN A 223 -0.32 23.14 15.87
CA ASN A 223 -0.82 21.80 15.60
C ASN A 223 -1.12 21.58 14.08
N HIS A 224 -2.38 21.57 13.70
CA HIS A 224 -2.82 21.41 12.31
C HIS A 224 -2.86 22.71 11.50
N VAL A 225 -2.57 23.84 12.11
CA VAL A 225 -2.72 25.16 11.50
C VAL A 225 -1.36 25.73 11.15
N VAL A 226 -1.12 25.96 9.87
CA VAL A 226 0.04 26.67 9.35
C VAL A 226 -0.26 28.16 9.41
N LEU A 227 0.51 28.90 10.22
CA LEU A 227 0.34 30.35 10.42
C LEU A 227 1.17 31.13 9.41
N THR A 228 2.45 30.76 9.24
CA THR A 228 3.33 31.44 8.28
C THR A 228 4.14 30.44 7.44
N LEU A 229 4.34 30.82 6.19
CA LEU A 229 5.19 30.17 5.20
C LEU A 229 6.26 31.15 4.73
N ASP A 230 7.54 30.82 4.81
CA ASP A 230 8.67 31.71 4.48
C ASP A 230 8.59 33.08 5.19
N ASN A 231 8.03 33.13 6.42
CA ASN A 231 7.72 34.32 7.24
C ASN A 231 6.60 35.24 6.70
N GLU A 232 5.81 34.79 5.71
CA GLU A 232 4.60 35.48 5.24
C GLU A 232 3.35 34.75 5.77
N PRO A 233 2.18 35.41 5.94
CA PRO A 233 0.94 34.76 6.29
C PRO A 233 0.62 33.60 5.34
N ALA A 234 0.26 32.42 5.89
CA ALA A 234 0.06 31.22 5.06
C ALA A 234 -1.09 31.37 4.07
N LEU A 235 -2.11 32.17 4.41
CA LEU A 235 -3.26 32.45 3.55
C LEU A 235 -2.85 33.31 2.35
N ASP A 236 -2.01 34.32 2.54
CA ASP A 236 -1.51 35.18 1.46
C ASP A 236 -0.66 34.37 0.46
N VAL A 237 0.17 33.45 1.00
CA VAL A 237 0.96 32.56 0.17
C VAL A 237 0.05 31.62 -0.63
N LEU A 238 -1.01 31.06 0.00
CA LEU A 238 -2.00 30.22 -0.69
C LEU A 238 -2.70 30.98 -1.83
N GLU A 239 -3.17 32.21 -1.57
CA GLU A 239 -3.85 33.04 -2.59
C GLU A 239 -2.92 33.33 -3.78
N ARG A 240 -1.68 33.72 -3.49
CA ARG A 240 -0.67 34.00 -4.50
C ARG A 240 -0.34 32.79 -5.35
N ASP A 241 -0.06 31.65 -4.72
CA ASP A 241 0.38 30.43 -5.41
C ASP A 241 -0.74 29.80 -6.24
N LEU A 242 -1.96 29.86 -5.73
CA LEU A 242 -3.13 29.38 -6.45
C LEU A 242 -3.70 30.42 -7.42
N GLN A 243 -3.21 31.66 -7.41
CA GLN A 243 -3.77 32.76 -8.20
C GLN A 243 -5.29 32.89 -7.99
N ILE A 244 -5.70 32.97 -6.74
CA ILE A 244 -7.09 33.13 -6.32
C ILE A 244 -7.26 34.43 -5.51
N ASP A 245 -8.49 34.91 -5.46
CA ASP A 245 -8.93 36.01 -4.63
C ASP A 245 -10.13 35.51 -3.81
N LEU A 246 -9.96 35.38 -2.51
CA LEU A 246 -10.99 34.89 -1.60
C LEU A 246 -12.19 35.87 -1.46
N THR A 247 -12.07 37.10 -1.94
CA THR A 247 -13.22 38.01 -2.05
C THR A 247 -14.25 37.52 -3.09
N HIS A 248 -13.79 36.76 -4.11
CA HIS A 248 -14.62 36.08 -5.10
C HIS A 248 -14.89 34.63 -4.66
N THR A 249 -15.72 34.46 -3.64
CA THR A 249 -15.86 33.28 -2.80
C THR A 249 -16.08 31.95 -3.50
N GLN A 250 -16.96 31.84 -4.49
CA GLN A 250 -17.35 30.54 -5.07
C GLN A 250 -16.21 29.83 -5.87
N PRO A 251 -15.58 30.49 -6.86
CA PRO A 251 -14.50 29.85 -7.62
C PRO A 251 -13.22 29.64 -6.78
N ALA A 252 -12.93 30.54 -5.83
CA ALA A 252 -11.80 30.41 -4.95
C ALA A 252 -11.94 29.18 -4.01
N ILE A 253 -13.11 29.01 -3.38
CA ILE A 253 -13.41 27.85 -2.53
C ILE A 253 -13.31 26.54 -3.33
N ALA A 254 -13.82 26.48 -4.55
CA ALA A 254 -13.68 25.30 -5.41
C ALA A 254 -12.22 24.97 -5.69
N LYS A 255 -11.37 25.97 -5.95
CA LYS A 255 -9.95 25.78 -6.21
C LYS A 255 -9.20 25.33 -4.95
N VAL A 256 -9.49 25.94 -3.79
CA VAL A 256 -8.90 25.50 -2.50
C VAL A 256 -9.30 24.06 -2.20
N ARG A 257 -10.56 23.66 -2.38
CA ARG A 257 -11.01 22.27 -2.17
C ARG A 257 -10.36 21.25 -3.09
N ALA A 258 -9.97 21.66 -4.29
CA ALA A 258 -9.25 20.83 -5.25
C ALA A 258 -7.73 20.79 -5.00
N THR A 259 -7.23 21.66 -4.11
CA THR A 259 -5.81 21.76 -3.77
C THR A 259 -5.49 20.92 -2.55
N LEU A 260 -4.34 20.27 -2.63
CA LEU A 260 -3.74 19.48 -1.58
C LEU A 260 -2.41 20.11 -1.16
N VAL A 261 -1.83 19.62 -0.09
CA VAL A 261 -0.48 20.00 0.34
C VAL A 261 0.42 18.77 0.39
N GLY A 262 1.60 18.88 -0.17
CA GLY A 262 2.70 17.93 0.04
C GLY A 262 3.54 18.42 1.22
N LEU A 263 3.74 17.58 2.21
CA LEU A 263 4.53 17.85 3.42
C LEU A 263 5.77 16.96 3.43
N SER A 264 6.94 17.52 3.73
CA SER A 264 8.18 16.76 3.93
C SER A 264 9.01 17.34 5.07
N ALA A 265 9.97 16.55 5.58
CA ALA A 265 10.90 17.03 6.59
C ALA A 265 11.80 18.14 6.05
N GLU A 266 12.43 18.90 6.95
CA GLU A 266 13.24 20.09 6.62
C GLU A 266 14.35 19.82 5.60
N ASN A 267 14.99 18.64 5.68
CA ASN A 267 16.15 18.31 4.85
C ASN A 267 15.83 17.45 3.61
N ASP A 268 14.56 17.09 3.41
CA ASP A 268 14.17 16.28 2.26
C ASP A 268 13.94 17.14 1.03
N ALA A 269 14.44 16.68 -0.13
CA ALA A 269 14.13 17.27 -1.41
C ALA A 269 12.65 16.99 -1.73
N SER A 270 11.76 17.94 -1.41
CA SER A 270 10.32 17.77 -1.60
C SER A 270 9.89 17.59 -3.05
N VAL A 271 10.73 17.97 -4.02
CA VAL A 271 10.43 17.86 -5.46
C VAL A 271 11.68 17.37 -6.19
N LYS A 272 11.54 16.28 -6.93
CA LYS A 272 12.59 15.73 -7.81
C LYS A 272 12.89 16.69 -8.96
N ARG A 273 14.05 16.53 -9.62
CA ARG A 273 14.42 17.32 -10.82
C ARG A 273 13.41 17.20 -11.96
N THR A 274 12.61 16.13 -11.98
CA THR A 274 11.51 15.89 -12.92
C THR A 274 10.27 16.74 -12.63
N GLY A 275 10.21 17.48 -11.51
CA GLY A 275 9.05 18.25 -11.08
C GLY A 275 8.00 17.42 -10.33
N GLU A 276 8.31 16.17 -10.00
CA GLU A 276 7.45 15.25 -9.23
C GLU A 276 7.86 15.24 -7.75
N PHE A 277 6.95 14.82 -6.87
CA PHE A 277 7.26 14.65 -5.46
C PHE A 277 8.20 13.46 -5.21
N ASP A 278 9.00 13.57 -4.15
CA ASP A 278 9.75 12.44 -3.61
C ASP A 278 8.80 11.47 -2.88
N ASP A 279 9.21 10.22 -2.74
CA ASP A 279 8.43 9.16 -2.08
C ASP A 279 8.21 9.45 -0.57
N ALA A 280 9.05 10.30 0.02
CA ALA A 280 8.93 10.78 1.41
C ALA A 280 7.86 11.88 1.60
N VAL A 281 7.31 12.46 0.53
CA VAL A 281 6.32 13.53 0.62
C VAL A 281 4.95 12.98 0.98
N LEU A 282 4.38 13.46 2.08
CA LEU A 282 3.04 13.11 2.53
C LEU A 282 2.02 14.10 1.97
N VAL A 283 1.11 13.61 1.13
CA VAL A 283 0.05 14.46 0.57
C VAL A 283 -1.16 14.49 1.50
N ARG A 284 -1.66 15.69 1.82
CA ARG A 284 -2.76 15.93 2.75
C ARG A 284 -3.78 16.94 2.21
N HIS A 285 -4.99 16.86 2.72
CA HIS A 285 -6.03 17.85 2.44
C HIS A 285 -5.77 19.16 3.17
N ILE A 286 -6.14 20.27 2.51
CA ILE A 286 -6.49 21.52 3.19
C ILE A 286 -7.87 21.30 3.81
N ILE A 287 -7.96 21.32 5.14
CA ILE A 287 -9.22 21.10 5.88
C ILE A 287 -9.94 22.38 6.25
N GLY A 288 -9.26 23.51 6.13
CA GLY A 288 -9.85 24.83 6.41
C GLY A 288 -8.91 25.98 6.10
N ILE A 289 -9.49 27.16 6.05
CA ILE A 289 -8.78 28.45 6.04
C ILE A 289 -9.31 29.29 7.21
N ASP A 290 -8.45 30.03 7.87
CA ASP A 290 -8.78 30.93 8.96
C ASP A 290 -8.41 32.38 8.55
N PRO A 291 -9.38 33.16 8.01
CA PRO A 291 -9.10 34.52 7.59
C PRO A 291 -8.74 35.47 8.74
N ALA A 292 -9.14 35.16 9.98
CA ALA A 292 -8.84 36.01 11.13
C ALA A 292 -7.39 35.85 11.60
N ARG A 293 -6.81 34.66 11.41
CA ARG A 293 -5.40 34.36 11.71
C ARG A 293 -4.53 34.34 10.45
N GLU A 294 -5.11 34.62 9.26
CA GLU A 294 -4.46 34.55 7.96
C GLU A 294 -3.76 33.19 7.73
N ALA A 295 -4.41 32.10 8.16
CA ALA A 295 -3.83 30.79 8.30
C ALA A 295 -4.52 29.70 7.46
N VAL A 296 -3.81 28.57 7.26
CA VAL A 296 -4.29 27.40 6.51
C VAL A 296 -4.23 26.17 7.41
N ALA A 297 -5.34 25.46 7.55
CA ALA A 297 -5.41 24.21 8.31
C ALA A 297 -5.26 22.99 7.38
N VAL A 298 -4.43 22.03 7.78
CA VAL A 298 -4.11 20.81 7.02
C VAL A 298 -4.49 19.56 7.80
N ALA A 299 -4.73 18.45 7.12
CA ALA A 299 -5.21 17.19 7.71
C ALA A 299 -4.09 16.38 8.42
N GLN A 300 -3.10 17.06 9.00
CA GLN A 300 -2.01 16.44 9.76
C GLN A 300 -1.39 17.51 10.67
N PRO A 301 -0.90 17.14 11.87
CA PRO A 301 -0.03 18.01 12.67
C PRO A 301 1.22 18.40 11.89
N VAL A 302 1.64 19.64 12.01
CA VAL A 302 2.80 20.18 11.31
C VAL A 302 3.73 20.90 12.31
N ASP A 303 5.03 20.81 12.04
CA ASP A 303 6.07 21.45 12.82
C ASP A 303 6.79 22.55 12.05
N VAL A 304 7.33 23.51 12.78
CA VAL A 304 8.21 24.55 12.23
C VAL A 304 9.46 23.88 11.63
N GLY A 305 9.86 24.32 10.45
CA GLY A 305 10.97 23.74 9.69
C GLY A 305 10.51 22.76 8.60
N MET A 306 9.33 22.15 8.72
CA MET A 306 8.80 21.30 7.64
C MET A 306 8.62 22.09 6.33
N ARG A 307 8.69 21.37 5.22
CA ARG A 307 8.43 21.91 3.88
C ARG A 307 6.97 21.64 3.51
N LEU A 308 6.31 22.65 2.95
CA LEU A 308 4.95 22.59 2.43
C LEU A 308 4.94 23.02 0.96
N THR A 309 4.27 22.24 0.11
CA THR A 309 4.10 22.54 -1.31
C THR A 309 2.63 22.36 -1.69
N PHE A 310 1.99 23.40 -2.21
CA PHE A 310 0.66 23.25 -2.77
C PHE A 310 0.68 22.39 -4.03
N CYS A 311 -0.24 21.45 -4.14
CA CYS A 311 -0.27 20.49 -5.24
C CYS A 311 -1.70 20.15 -5.67
N GLN A 312 -1.83 19.55 -6.84
CA GLN A 312 -3.10 19.08 -7.37
C GLN A 312 -2.97 17.67 -7.95
N ARG A 313 -4.04 16.91 -7.87
CA ARG A 313 -4.14 15.61 -8.52
C ARG A 313 -4.02 15.76 -10.03
N ASN A 314 -3.21 14.91 -10.65
CA ASN A 314 -2.99 14.92 -12.09
C ASN A 314 -2.92 13.50 -12.64
N ALA A 315 -3.87 13.14 -13.50
CA ALA A 315 -3.96 11.79 -14.06
C ALA A 315 -2.76 11.44 -14.97
N ALA A 316 -2.23 12.41 -15.70
CA ALA A 316 -1.06 12.18 -16.57
C ALA A 316 0.20 11.92 -15.73
N ALA A 317 0.41 12.70 -14.66
CA ALA A 317 1.49 12.49 -13.70
C ALA A 317 1.35 11.12 -13.01
N ALA A 318 0.15 10.77 -12.55
CA ALA A 318 -0.10 9.47 -11.92
C ALA A 318 0.23 8.28 -12.85
N ARG A 319 -0.09 8.40 -14.15
CA ARG A 319 0.25 7.38 -15.17
C ARG A 319 1.76 7.31 -15.42
N ALA A 320 2.41 8.46 -15.55
CA ALA A 320 3.86 8.53 -15.79
C ALA A 320 4.61 7.93 -14.61
N ASP A 321 4.22 8.30 -13.40
CA ASP A 321 4.86 7.83 -12.17
C ASP A 321 4.62 6.35 -11.90
N LEU A 322 3.41 5.83 -12.14
CA LEU A 322 3.12 4.40 -12.09
C LEU A 322 3.98 3.60 -13.09
N THR A 323 4.17 4.13 -14.29
CA THR A 323 5.06 3.52 -15.29
C THR A 323 6.52 3.55 -14.83
N ARG A 324 6.96 4.64 -14.22
CA ARG A 324 8.31 4.80 -13.64
C ARG A 324 8.58 3.72 -12.58
N ILE A 325 7.70 3.59 -11.57
CA ILE A 325 7.91 2.59 -10.50
C ILE A 325 7.92 1.16 -11.03
N CYS A 326 7.11 0.86 -12.05
CA CYS A 326 7.16 -0.45 -12.70
C CYS A 326 8.50 -0.68 -13.42
N ALA A 327 9.08 0.35 -14.05
CA ALA A 327 10.39 0.26 -14.67
C ALA A 327 11.49 0.03 -13.61
N GLU A 328 11.44 0.76 -12.51
CA GLU A 328 12.38 0.58 -11.37
C GLU A 328 12.29 -0.82 -10.75
N ILE A 329 11.07 -1.39 -10.65
CA ILE A 329 10.90 -2.79 -10.20
C ILE A 329 11.58 -3.74 -11.17
N ARG A 330 11.41 -3.55 -12.48
CA ARG A 330 12.07 -4.40 -13.49
C ARG A 330 13.60 -4.28 -13.43
N GLU A 331 14.12 -3.05 -13.30
CA GLU A 331 15.55 -2.79 -13.15
C GLU A 331 16.12 -3.50 -11.91
N ALA A 332 15.38 -3.48 -10.79
CA ALA A 332 15.79 -4.20 -9.58
C ALA A 332 15.76 -5.73 -9.71
N LEU A 333 15.16 -6.29 -10.76
CA LEU A 333 15.11 -7.72 -11.04
C LEU A 333 16.19 -8.16 -12.05
N GLU A 334 16.77 -7.22 -12.80
CA GLU A 334 17.86 -7.51 -13.73
C GLU A 334 19.13 -7.83 -12.94
N PRO A 335 19.97 -8.79 -13.43
CA PRO A 335 21.23 -9.07 -12.78
C PRO A 335 22.12 -7.82 -12.83
N GLU A 336 22.86 -7.57 -11.77
CA GLU A 336 23.89 -6.52 -11.79
C GLU A 336 24.95 -6.88 -12.83
N GLU A 337 25.00 -6.13 -13.95
CA GLU A 337 26.08 -6.20 -14.90
C GLU A 337 27.34 -5.59 -14.28
N MET A 338 28.23 -6.44 -13.77
CA MET A 338 29.57 -6.00 -13.40
C MET A 338 30.42 -5.81 -14.66
N THR A 339 30.89 -4.58 -14.89
CA THR A 339 31.94 -4.36 -15.90
C THR A 339 33.19 -5.16 -15.52
N ALA A 340 33.91 -5.74 -16.52
CA ALA A 340 35.05 -6.58 -16.29
C ALA A 340 36.13 -5.91 -15.42
N ASP A 341 36.25 -4.58 -15.46
CA ASP A 341 37.16 -3.78 -14.62
C ASP A 341 36.73 -3.74 -13.14
N LEU A 342 35.45 -3.70 -12.86
CA LEU A 342 34.92 -3.73 -11.49
C LEU A 342 35.01 -5.15 -10.90
N ALA A 343 34.77 -6.17 -11.71
CA ALA A 343 34.93 -7.59 -11.32
C ALA A 343 36.38 -7.91 -10.88
N GLY A 344 37.37 -7.29 -11.54
CA GLY A 344 38.77 -7.43 -11.17
C GLY A 344 39.17 -6.80 -9.83
N VAL A 345 38.52 -5.68 -9.47
CA VAL A 345 38.78 -4.97 -8.20
C VAL A 345 37.98 -5.59 -7.04
N LEU A 346 36.77 -6.09 -7.28
CA LEU A 346 35.87 -6.68 -6.26
C LEU A 346 36.18 -8.15 -5.98
N SER A 347 36.90 -8.86 -6.87
CA SER A 347 37.37 -10.23 -6.59
C SER A 347 38.37 -10.31 -5.42
N ALA A 348 38.84 -9.16 -4.92
CA ALA A 348 39.65 -9.07 -3.70
C ALA A 348 38.80 -8.94 -2.41
N ASP A 349 37.50 -8.65 -2.51
CA ASP A 349 36.60 -8.48 -1.38
C ASP A 349 35.48 -9.54 -1.48
N THR A 350 35.61 -10.59 -0.70
CA THR A 350 34.87 -11.86 -0.82
C THR A 350 33.36 -11.76 -0.44
N ASN A 351 32.78 -10.57 -0.26
CA ASN A 351 31.41 -10.38 0.26
C ASN A 351 30.40 -9.70 -0.68
N ILE A 352 30.78 -9.36 -1.91
CA ILE A 352 29.86 -8.74 -2.88
C ILE A 352 29.62 -9.72 -4.03
N ASN A 353 28.64 -10.58 -3.89
CA ASN A 353 28.11 -11.34 -5.03
C ASN A 353 27.03 -10.49 -5.71
N PRO A 354 27.13 -10.23 -7.04
CA PRO A 354 26.04 -9.61 -7.78
C PRO A 354 24.78 -10.48 -7.63
N HIS A 355 23.62 -9.84 -7.41
CA HIS A 355 22.40 -10.61 -7.29
C HIS A 355 22.07 -11.31 -8.63
N PRO A 356 21.62 -12.58 -8.60
CA PRO A 356 21.21 -13.29 -9.80
C PRO A 356 19.96 -12.64 -10.39
N ALA A 357 19.69 -12.91 -11.68
CA ALA A 357 18.42 -12.54 -12.28
C ALA A 357 17.24 -13.06 -11.42
N ARG A 358 16.27 -12.22 -11.17
CA ARG A 358 15.09 -12.56 -10.36
C ARG A 358 13.83 -12.61 -11.21
N ARG A 359 12.90 -13.44 -10.80
CA ARG A 359 11.55 -13.55 -11.39
C ARG A 359 10.50 -13.09 -10.41
N MET A 360 9.40 -12.54 -10.93
CA MET A 360 8.24 -12.17 -10.13
C MET A 360 7.38 -13.40 -9.85
N ALA A 361 7.15 -13.71 -8.59
CA ALA A 361 6.29 -14.82 -8.16
C ALA A 361 4.82 -14.37 -7.99
N GLY A 362 4.61 -13.15 -7.53
CA GLY A 362 3.32 -12.53 -7.33
C GLY A 362 3.47 -11.08 -6.91
N ALA A 363 2.38 -10.33 -6.89
CA ALA A 363 2.37 -8.92 -6.52
C ALA A 363 1.14 -8.53 -5.69
N ILE A 364 1.30 -7.56 -4.81
CA ILE A 364 0.23 -6.91 -4.08
C ILE A 364 0.21 -5.44 -4.50
N TYR A 365 -0.97 -4.95 -4.88
CA TYR A 365 -1.14 -3.54 -5.19
C TYR A 365 -2.21 -2.90 -4.31
N VAL A 366 -1.79 -1.97 -3.48
CA VAL A 366 -2.66 -1.15 -2.63
C VAL A 366 -2.69 0.25 -3.22
N SER A 367 -3.84 0.68 -3.70
CA SER A 367 -4.02 1.98 -4.34
C SER A 367 -5.07 2.80 -3.62
N CYS A 368 -4.93 4.12 -3.63
CA CYS A 368 -5.93 5.02 -3.06
C CYS A 368 -7.29 4.83 -3.73
N ALA A 369 -8.35 4.74 -2.93
CA ALA A 369 -9.73 4.65 -3.42
C ALA A 369 -10.09 5.80 -4.40
N GLY A 370 -9.43 6.94 -4.26
CA GLY A 370 -9.59 8.06 -5.18
C GLY A 370 -8.80 7.95 -6.49
N ARG A 371 -7.93 6.93 -6.66
CA ARG A 371 -7.13 6.74 -7.90
C ARG A 371 -7.83 5.84 -8.90
N GLY A 372 -8.54 4.82 -8.45
CA GLY A 372 -9.12 3.79 -9.31
C GLY A 372 -10.02 4.29 -10.42
N GLY A 373 -10.13 3.52 -11.48
CA GLY A 373 -11.08 3.69 -12.58
C GLY A 373 -11.05 5.06 -13.25
N PRO A 374 -12.00 5.95 -12.94
CA PRO A 374 -12.18 7.21 -13.65
C PRO A 374 -10.97 8.16 -13.60
N HIS A 375 -10.18 8.13 -12.54
CA HIS A 375 -8.99 8.98 -12.43
C HIS A 375 -7.93 8.64 -13.47
N PHE A 376 -7.75 7.38 -13.79
CA PHE A 376 -6.84 6.92 -14.84
C PHE A 376 -7.49 6.95 -16.26
N GLY A 377 -8.73 7.42 -16.37
CA GLY A 377 -9.39 7.70 -17.66
C GLY A 377 -10.22 6.56 -18.23
N GLY A 378 -10.42 5.47 -17.49
CA GLY A 378 -11.30 4.36 -17.90
C GLY A 378 -11.26 3.19 -16.93
N PRO A 379 -12.19 2.25 -17.06
CA PRO A 379 -12.21 1.04 -16.23
C PRO A 379 -10.88 0.25 -16.33
N SER A 380 -10.36 -0.21 -15.21
CA SER A 380 -9.14 -1.02 -15.10
C SER A 380 -7.88 -0.39 -15.72
N ALA A 381 -7.88 0.93 -15.93
CA ALA A 381 -6.79 1.60 -16.63
C ALA A 381 -5.48 1.58 -15.82
N GLU A 382 -5.55 1.63 -14.50
CA GLU A 382 -4.40 1.53 -13.61
C GLU A 382 -3.76 0.14 -13.71
N MET A 383 -4.57 -0.91 -13.64
CA MET A 383 -4.09 -2.30 -13.77
C MET A 383 -3.56 -2.61 -15.17
N HIS A 384 -4.13 -2.03 -16.21
CA HIS A 384 -3.60 -2.17 -17.58
C HIS A 384 -2.19 -1.57 -17.71
N ILE A 385 -1.88 -0.48 -17.01
CA ILE A 385 -0.53 0.11 -16.98
C ILE A 385 0.43 -0.86 -16.29
N VAL A 386 0.07 -1.38 -15.11
CA VAL A 386 0.89 -2.34 -14.38
C VAL A 386 1.18 -3.58 -15.22
N ARG A 387 0.14 -4.20 -15.77
CA ARG A 387 0.29 -5.39 -16.63
C ARG A 387 1.15 -5.13 -17.85
N ARG A 388 0.96 -3.98 -18.52
CA ARG A 388 1.77 -3.62 -19.70
C ARG A 388 3.25 -3.44 -19.36
N ALA A 389 3.54 -2.93 -18.17
CA ALA A 389 4.90 -2.65 -17.75
C ALA A 389 5.61 -3.87 -17.13
N LEU A 390 4.92 -4.68 -16.33
CA LEU A 390 5.48 -5.84 -15.64
C LEU A 390 5.21 -7.19 -16.33
N GLY A 391 4.25 -7.25 -17.26
CA GLY A 391 3.80 -8.51 -17.85
C GLY A 391 2.68 -9.18 -17.04
N ASP A 392 2.42 -10.46 -17.34
CA ASP A 392 1.39 -11.26 -16.66
C ASP A 392 1.90 -11.79 -15.31
N VAL A 393 1.95 -10.91 -14.31
CA VAL A 393 2.31 -11.27 -12.93
C VAL A 393 1.03 -11.55 -12.14
N PRO A 394 0.93 -12.66 -11.36
CA PRO A 394 -0.14 -12.86 -10.41
C PRO A 394 -0.25 -11.63 -9.50
N LEU A 395 -1.39 -10.93 -9.50
CA LEU A 395 -1.58 -9.71 -8.74
C LEU A 395 -2.95 -9.68 -8.08
N VAL A 396 -2.97 -9.35 -6.81
CA VAL A 396 -4.18 -8.99 -6.06
C VAL A 396 -3.95 -7.69 -5.29
N GLY A 397 -5.04 -7.06 -4.87
CA GLY A 397 -4.94 -5.86 -4.06
C GLY A 397 -6.29 -5.23 -3.79
N PHE A 398 -6.28 -4.06 -3.18
CA PHE A 398 -7.49 -3.34 -2.84
C PHE A 398 -7.31 -1.83 -2.94
N PHE A 399 -8.44 -1.13 -3.06
CA PHE A 399 -8.48 0.32 -3.05
C PHE A 399 -8.75 0.81 -1.63
N ALA A 400 -7.71 1.42 -1.05
CA ALA A 400 -7.59 1.78 0.35
C ALA A 400 -8.10 3.19 0.64
N GLY A 401 -8.48 3.43 1.90
CA GLY A 401 -8.76 4.77 2.44
C GLY A 401 -7.52 5.60 2.75
N GLY A 402 -6.34 5.01 2.59
CA GLY A 402 -5.01 5.55 2.77
C GLY A 402 -4.00 4.42 2.64
N GLU A 403 -2.87 4.68 2.00
CA GLU A 403 -1.84 3.69 1.69
C GLU A 403 -0.76 3.73 2.76
N ILE A 404 -0.30 2.55 3.18
CA ILE A 404 0.77 2.40 4.16
C ILE A 404 2.05 2.06 3.40
N ALA A 405 3.08 2.86 3.60
CA ALA A 405 4.42 2.57 3.11
C ALA A 405 5.47 3.16 4.07
N HIS A 406 6.61 2.49 4.21
CA HIS A 406 7.62 2.83 5.20
C HIS A 406 7.04 2.78 6.62
N GLN A 407 6.97 3.92 7.30
CA GLN A 407 6.41 4.08 8.65
C GLN A 407 5.22 5.05 8.65
N ALA A 408 4.66 5.35 7.48
CA ALA A 408 3.73 6.44 7.31
C ALA A 408 2.47 6.02 6.56
N LEU A 409 1.40 6.76 6.84
CA LEU A 409 0.16 6.72 6.10
C LEU A 409 0.21 7.76 5.00
N HIS A 410 0.07 7.31 3.76
CA HIS A 410 0.03 8.15 2.56
C HIS A 410 -1.41 8.37 2.08
N GLY A 411 -1.58 9.32 1.18
CA GLY A 411 -2.84 9.55 0.49
C GLY A 411 -2.60 9.91 -0.98
N TYR A 412 -3.51 9.51 -1.84
CA TYR A 412 -3.42 9.71 -3.30
C TYR A 412 -2.25 8.99 -3.95
N THR A 413 -1.77 7.92 -3.33
CA THR A 413 -0.64 7.11 -3.76
C THR A 413 -1.08 5.70 -4.17
N GLY A 414 -0.13 4.91 -4.61
CA GLY A 414 -0.27 3.47 -4.74
C GLY A 414 1.03 2.82 -4.27
N VAL A 415 0.92 1.67 -3.63
CA VAL A 415 2.05 0.86 -3.15
C VAL A 415 2.03 -0.46 -3.89
N LEU A 416 3.04 -0.68 -4.73
CA LEU A 416 3.21 -1.92 -5.49
C LEU A 416 4.37 -2.71 -4.89
N THR A 417 4.05 -3.87 -4.34
CA THR A 417 5.02 -4.81 -3.76
C THR A 417 5.03 -6.10 -4.57
N VAL A 418 6.20 -6.49 -5.05
CA VAL A 418 6.41 -7.68 -5.88
C VAL A 418 7.26 -8.69 -5.11
N PHE A 419 6.76 -9.90 -4.97
CA PHE A 419 7.51 -11.04 -4.44
C PHE A 419 8.42 -11.58 -5.54
N THR A 420 9.67 -11.84 -5.19
CA THR A 420 10.69 -12.22 -6.16
C THR A 420 11.35 -13.55 -5.78
N THR A 421 11.77 -14.28 -6.78
CA THR A 421 12.55 -15.53 -6.61
C THR A 421 13.74 -15.49 -7.54
N GLU A 422 14.78 -16.23 -7.21
CA GLU A 422 15.90 -16.47 -8.12
C GLU A 422 15.39 -17.14 -9.42
N ALA A 423 15.97 -16.77 -10.54
CA ALA A 423 15.57 -17.22 -11.88
C ALA A 423 15.96 -18.68 -12.15
#